data_38b2af14027f4cf51be4b9ac4015de25
#
_entry.id   38b2af14027f4cf51be4b9ac4015de25
#
_cell.length_a   1.000
_cell.length_b   1.000
_cell.length_c   1.000
_cell.angle_alpha   90.00
_cell.angle_beta   90.00
_cell.angle_gamma   90.00
#
_symmetry.space_group_name_H-M   'P 1'
#
loop_
_entity.id
_entity.type
_entity.pdbx_description
1 polymer ?
#
loop_
_entity_poly.entity_id
_entity_poly.type
_entity_poly.pdbx_seq_one_letter_code
_entity_poly.pdbx_strand_id
1 'polypeptide(L)'
;MASLLRERFPDKGFRGGRPDPAHLRDLVEGDAAYYKADGSPLLILRRGGVSPGAAELAYPFLHQLRTSVSTNRANYSGVEKRNRVRKDGLISNTLVVPPVSTTVVGYFDRSQRFPFCRETALVSQHPEGWGTLQPLIREVSEIFRAALPQRWAAQDQAARATHPAYVIAGTPYTTLTVNNTVAAGYHKDSGDYHAGFGCL
;
A
#
# COMPACT_ATOMS: atom_id res chain seq x y z
N MET A 1 7.63 5.25 -25.31
CA MET A 1 6.27 5.45 -25.81
C MET A 1 5.30 5.23 -24.66
N ALA A 2 4.40 6.18 -24.38
CA ALA A 2 3.36 5.95 -23.38
C ALA A 2 2.31 5.01 -23.98
N SER A 3 2.04 3.89 -23.33
CA SER A 3 0.98 2.97 -23.74
C SER A 3 -0.32 3.39 -23.08
N LEU A 4 -1.35 3.59 -23.85
CA LEU A 4 -2.71 3.87 -23.37
C LEU A 4 -3.35 2.52 -22.97
N LEU A 5 -3.49 2.28 -21.66
CA LEU A 5 -4.33 1.19 -21.16
C LEU A 5 -5.80 1.60 -21.31
N ARG A 6 -6.55 0.84 -22.08
CA ARG A 6 -8.00 0.93 -22.04
C ARG A 6 -8.49 0.32 -20.72
N GLU A 7 -9.34 1.03 -19.99
CA GLU A 7 -10.07 0.45 -18.88
C GLU A 7 -10.86 -0.78 -19.39
N ARG A 8 -10.38 -1.97 -19.04
CA ARG A 8 -10.98 -3.23 -19.46
C ARG A 8 -11.99 -3.77 -18.44
N PHE A 9 -12.10 -3.12 -17.28
CA PHE A 9 -12.90 -3.61 -16.17
C PHE A 9 -14.01 -2.63 -15.83
N PRO A 10 -15.27 -3.07 -15.82
CA PRO A 10 -16.35 -2.23 -15.33
C PRO A 10 -16.20 -1.97 -13.83
N ASP A 11 -16.52 -0.77 -13.39
CA ASP A 11 -16.42 -0.31 -11.99
C ASP A 11 -17.23 -1.13 -10.97
N LYS A 12 -18.04 -2.07 -11.43
CA LYS A 12 -18.94 -2.87 -10.59
C LYS A 12 -18.57 -4.35 -10.68
N GLY A 13 -18.19 -4.93 -9.56
CA GLY A 13 -18.22 -6.38 -9.37
C GLY A 13 -16.92 -7.09 -8.98
N PHE A 14 -15.77 -6.43 -9.03
CA PHE A 14 -14.48 -7.11 -8.81
C PHE A 14 -13.82 -6.86 -7.44
N ARG A 15 -14.50 -6.24 -6.49
CA ARG A 15 -13.93 -6.07 -5.15
C ARG A 15 -13.64 -7.43 -4.52
N GLY A 16 -12.37 -7.67 -4.19
CA GLY A 16 -11.89 -8.88 -3.53
C GLY A 16 -11.69 -10.08 -4.45
N GLY A 17 -11.95 -9.97 -5.76
CA GLY A 17 -11.64 -11.02 -6.74
C GLY A 17 -10.15 -11.11 -7.04
N ARG A 18 -9.62 -12.33 -7.22
CA ARG A 18 -8.26 -12.49 -7.77
C ARG A 18 -8.26 -12.09 -9.25
N PRO A 19 -7.16 -11.51 -9.74
CA PRO A 19 -6.98 -11.33 -11.17
C PRO A 19 -7.14 -12.65 -11.90
N ASP A 20 -7.94 -12.67 -12.96
CA ASP A 20 -8.00 -13.82 -13.86
C ASP A 20 -6.66 -13.94 -14.58
N PRO A 21 -5.98 -15.11 -14.52
CA PRO A 21 -4.73 -15.32 -15.25
C PRO A 21 -4.83 -15.00 -16.75
N ALA A 22 -6.01 -15.17 -17.35
CA ALA A 22 -6.26 -14.80 -18.74
C ALA A 22 -6.10 -13.30 -19.02
N HIS A 23 -6.19 -12.45 -17.99
CA HIS A 23 -6.02 -11.00 -18.08
C HIS A 23 -4.58 -10.54 -17.76
N LEU A 24 -3.71 -11.45 -17.28
CA LEU A 24 -2.31 -11.16 -16.97
C LEU A 24 -1.39 -11.27 -18.20
N ARG A 25 -1.86 -10.81 -19.35
CA ARG A 25 -1.16 -11.01 -20.64
C ARG A 25 -0.01 -10.04 -20.86
N ASP A 26 -0.04 -8.90 -20.17
CA ASP A 26 0.91 -7.82 -20.41
C ASP A 26 1.89 -7.74 -19.22
N LEU A 27 2.90 -8.62 -19.23
CA LEU A 27 3.98 -8.53 -18.25
C LEU A 27 4.85 -7.30 -18.57
N VAL A 28 4.97 -6.41 -17.60
CA VAL A 28 5.84 -5.23 -17.72
C VAL A 28 7.24 -5.59 -17.22
N GLU A 29 8.18 -5.77 -18.14
CA GLU A 29 9.55 -6.22 -17.82
C GLU A 29 10.54 -5.08 -17.58
N GLY A 30 10.19 -3.85 -17.89
CA GLY A 30 11.08 -2.69 -17.81
C GLY A 30 10.38 -1.45 -17.23
N ASP A 31 11.09 -0.34 -17.27
CA ASP A 31 10.51 0.97 -16.93
C ASP A 31 9.31 1.26 -17.84
N ALA A 32 8.19 1.63 -17.22
CA ALA A 32 6.96 1.89 -17.93
C ALA A 32 6.15 3.00 -17.27
N ALA A 33 5.35 3.70 -18.08
CA ALA A 33 4.35 4.66 -17.60
C ALA A 33 3.05 4.44 -18.36
N TYR A 34 1.97 4.28 -17.61
CA TYR A 34 0.63 4.07 -18.14
C TYR A 34 -0.27 5.22 -17.72
N TYR A 35 -1.08 5.68 -18.66
CA TYR A 35 -1.97 6.80 -18.47
C TYR A 35 -3.41 6.40 -18.81
N LYS A 36 -4.37 7.02 -18.14
CA LYS A 36 -5.78 6.90 -18.48
C LYS A 36 -6.07 7.63 -19.81
N ALA A 37 -7.29 7.45 -20.34
CA ALA A 37 -7.72 8.11 -21.56
C ALA A 37 -7.71 9.66 -21.47
N ASP A 38 -7.90 10.18 -20.25
CA ASP A 38 -7.84 11.64 -19.96
C ASP A 38 -6.42 12.19 -19.81
N GLY A 39 -5.39 11.34 -20.01
CA GLY A 39 -3.98 11.71 -19.85
C GLY A 39 -3.48 11.68 -18.41
N SER A 40 -4.33 11.39 -17.43
CA SER A 40 -3.88 11.28 -16.04
C SER A 40 -3.06 10.00 -15.82
N PRO A 41 -1.99 10.04 -15.00
CA PRO A 41 -1.17 8.86 -14.74
C PRO A 41 -1.96 7.80 -13.99
N LEU A 42 -1.82 6.55 -14.44
CA LEU A 42 -2.41 5.36 -13.84
C LEU A 42 -1.38 4.56 -13.06
N LEU A 43 -0.25 4.27 -13.69
CA LEU A 43 0.85 3.47 -13.12
C LEU A 43 2.17 3.96 -13.70
N ILE A 44 3.18 4.07 -12.85
CA ILE A 44 4.56 4.32 -13.27
C ILE A 44 5.42 3.26 -12.61
N LEU A 45 6.12 2.46 -13.41
CA LEU A 45 7.08 1.46 -12.96
C LEU A 45 8.50 1.99 -13.20
N ARG A 46 9.33 1.90 -12.16
CA ARG A 46 10.76 2.21 -12.21
C ARG A 46 11.54 1.04 -11.61
N ARG A 47 12.21 0.27 -12.47
CA ARG A 47 13.05 -0.85 -12.01
C ARG A 47 14.37 -0.32 -11.47
N GLY A 48 14.81 -0.87 -10.34
CA GLY A 48 16.08 -0.44 -9.73
C GLY A 48 16.09 1.02 -9.30
N GLY A 49 14.90 1.62 -9.07
CA GLY A 49 14.79 3.01 -8.64
C GLY A 49 15.32 3.26 -7.23
N VAL A 50 15.31 2.24 -6.39
CA VAL A 50 15.86 2.27 -5.04
C VAL A 50 17.30 1.75 -5.07
N SER A 51 18.21 2.43 -4.38
CA SER A 51 19.60 2.02 -4.29
C SER A 51 19.75 0.71 -3.50
N PRO A 52 20.70 -0.17 -3.87
CA PRO A 52 20.99 -1.38 -3.10
C PRO A 52 21.29 -1.08 -1.62
N GLY A 53 22.04 -0.01 -1.33
CA GLY A 53 22.40 0.36 0.04
C GLY A 53 21.18 0.72 0.91
N ALA A 54 20.20 1.46 0.38
CA ALA A 54 18.98 1.77 1.11
C ALA A 54 18.12 0.50 1.33
N ALA A 55 18.07 -0.38 0.32
CA ALA A 55 17.35 -1.63 0.42
C ALA A 55 17.98 -2.59 1.45
N GLU A 56 19.30 -2.74 1.43
CA GLU A 56 20.06 -3.58 2.37
C GLU A 56 19.95 -3.08 3.81
N LEU A 57 20.01 -1.77 4.02
CA LEU A 57 19.84 -1.16 5.34
C LEU A 57 18.43 -1.39 5.90
N ALA A 58 17.41 -1.29 5.07
CA ALA A 58 16.01 -1.47 5.47
C ALA A 58 15.62 -2.94 5.67
N TYR A 59 16.24 -3.86 4.94
CA TYR A 59 15.82 -5.26 4.83
C TYR A 59 15.70 -6.00 6.18
N PRO A 60 16.65 -5.91 7.13
CA PRO A 60 16.55 -6.63 8.40
C PRO A 60 15.26 -6.30 9.17
N PHE A 61 14.91 -5.02 9.22
CA PHE A 61 13.69 -4.60 9.91
C PHE A 61 12.42 -4.93 9.12
N LEU A 62 12.41 -4.75 7.80
CA LEU A 62 11.32 -5.21 6.94
C LEU A 62 11.09 -6.72 7.09
N HIS A 63 12.16 -7.50 7.16
CA HIS A 63 12.09 -8.93 7.37
C HIS A 63 11.51 -9.30 8.75
N GLN A 64 11.83 -8.55 9.79
CA GLN A 64 11.21 -8.70 11.11
C GLN A 64 9.71 -8.38 11.07
N LEU A 65 9.32 -7.29 10.41
CA LEU A 65 7.93 -6.85 10.30
C LEU A 65 7.04 -7.85 9.54
N ARG A 66 7.61 -8.68 8.66
CA ARG A 66 6.86 -9.68 7.87
C ARG A 66 6.16 -10.76 8.70
N THR A 67 6.55 -10.93 9.96
CA THR A 67 5.99 -11.96 10.85
C THR A 67 4.73 -11.52 11.57
N SER A 68 4.39 -10.24 11.51
CA SER A 68 3.17 -9.72 12.11
C SER A 68 1.94 -10.25 11.38
N VAL A 69 1.01 -10.88 12.10
CA VAL A 69 -0.22 -11.42 11.53
C VAL A 69 -1.35 -10.42 11.68
N SER A 70 -2.01 -10.10 10.59
CA SER A 70 -3.20 -9.25 10.59
C SER A 70 -4.34 -9.93 9.84
N THR A 71 -5.53 -9.88 10.41
CA THR A 71 -6.76 -10.35 9.77
C THR A 71 -7.47 -9.27 8.96
N ASN A 72 -7.03 -8.00 9.08
CA ASN A 72 -7.70 -6.86 8.43
C ASN A 72 -7.62 -6.87 6.90
N ARG A 73 -6.63 -7.54 6.33
CA ARG A 73 -6.44 -7.67 4.88
C ARG A 73 -7.10 -8.89 4.27
N ALA A 74 -7.80 -9.67 5.07
CA ALA A 74 -8.45 -10.91 4.68
C ALA A 74 -9.37 -10.79 3.49
N ASN A 75 -10.19 -9.75 3.46
CA ASN A 75 -11.17 -9.53 2.41
C ASN A 75 -10.55 -9.24 1.04
N TYR A 76 -9.26 -8.90 1.00
CA TYR A 76 -8.52 -8.53 -0.20
C TYR A 76 -7.51 -9.59 -0.63
N SER A 77 -7.29 -10.62 0.18
CA SER A 77 -6.30 -11.67 -0.08
C SER A 77 -6.86 -12.89 -0.81
N GLY A 78 -8.04 -12.77 -1.43
CA GLY A 78 -8.64 -13.87 -2.18
C GLY A 78 -9.12 -15.02 -1.30
N VAL A 79 -9.80 -14.69 -0.24
CA VAL A 79 -10.31 -15.63 0.76
C VAL A 79 -11.41 -16.52 0.19
N GLU A 80 -11.27 -17.81 0.37
CA GLU A 80 -12.35 -18.75 0.13
C GLU A 80 -13.45 -18.59 1.17
N LYS A 81 -14.68 -18.46 0.73
CA LYS A 81 -15.85 -18.57 1.59
C LYS A 81 -15.99 -20.03 2.00
N ARG A 82 -15.81 -20.34 3.26
CA ARG A 82 -16.16 -21.66 3.80
C ARG A 82 -17.46 -21.57 4.58
N ASN A 83 -18.36 -22.51 4.28
CA ASN A 83 -19.58 -22.68 5.06
C ASN A 83 -19.20 -23.22 6.44
N ARG A 84 -19.50 -22.47 7.48
CA ARG A 84 -19.38 -22.93 8.86
C ARG A 84 -20.76 -23.17 9.43
N VAL A 85 -20.99 -24.36 9.93
CA VAL A 85 -22.19 -24.65 10.70
C VAL A 85 -22.06 -23.97 12.06
N ARG A 86 -22.97 -23.08 12.39
CA ARG A 86 -23.05 -22.42 13.69
C ARG A 86 -23.58 -23.40 14.75
N LYS A 87 -23.40 -23.07 16.04
CA LYS A 87 -23.94 -23.87 17.15
C LYS A 87 -25.46 -24.05 17.12
N ASP A 88 -26.15 -23.12 16.45
CA ASP A 88 -27.60 -23.16 16.22
C ASP A 88 -28.01 -23.96 14.96
N GLY A 89 -27.07 -24.66 14.33
CA GLY A 89 -27.30 -25.46 13.12
C GLY A 89 -27.38 -24.64 11.83
N LEU A 90 -27.38 -23.33 11.90
CA LEU A 90 -27.42 -22.46 10.71
C LEU A 90 -26.05 -22.42 10.01
N ILE A 91 -26.08 -22.44 8.70
CA ILE A 91 -24.86 -22.26 7.90
C ILE A 91 -24.53 -20.78 7.83
N SER A 92 -23.40 -20.39 8.41
CA SER A 92 -22.85 -19.07 8.20
C SER A 92 -21.67 -19.15 7.23
N ASN A 93 -21.65 -18.28 6.24
CA ASN A 93 -20.49 -18.08 5.36
C ASN A 93 -19.38 -17.42 6.18
N THR A 94 -18.50 -18.21 6.75
CA THR A 94 -17.30 -17.68 7.42
C THR A 94 -16.19 -17.56 6.39
N LEU A 95 -15.65 -16.35 6.27
CA LEU A 95 -14.44 -16.15 5.50
C LEU A 95 -13.29 -16.84 6.25
N VAL A 96 -12.74 -17.91 5.66
CA VAL A 96 -11.49 -18.50 6.14
C VAL A 96 -10.35 -17.72 5.51
N VAL A 97 -9.68 -16.97 6.34
CA VAL A 97 -8.55 -16.14 5.95
C VAL A 97 -7.29 -16.99 6.10
N PRO A 98 -6.52 -17.21 5.02
CA PRO A 98 -5.17 -17.70 5.20
C PRO A 98 -4.40 -16.70 6.06
N PRO A 99 -3.48 -17.14 6.91
CA PRO A 99 -2.65 -16.24 7.69
C PRO A 99 -1.86 -15.35 6.73
N VAL A 100 -2.21 -14.08 6.69
CA VAL A 100 -1.48 -13.07 5.93
C VAL A 100 -0.76 -12.17 6.91
N SER A 101 0.50 -11.89 6.64
CA SER A 101 1.26 -10.95 7.42
C SER A 101 1.17 -9.56 6.78
N THR A 102 0.65 -8.62 7.53
CA THR A 102 0.62 -7.21 7.15
C THR A 102 0.86 -6.36 8.38
N THR A 103 1.73 -5.40 8.25
CA THR A 103 2.11 -4.51 9.34
C THR A 103 2.17 -3.09 8.82
N VAL A 104 1.67 -2.14 9.60
CA VAL A 104 1.77 -0.70 9.32
C VAL A 104 2.73 -0.08 10.32
N VAL A 105 3.73 0.63 9.83
CA VAL A 105 4.69 1.40 10.63
C VAL A 105 4.67 2.87 10.20
N GLY A 106 4.76 3.78 11.14
CA GLY A 106 4.70 5.23 10.92
C GLY A 106 3.62 5.91 11.76
N TYR A 107 2.90 6.83 11.17
CA TYR A 107 2.01 7.76 11.87
C TYR A 107 0.58 7.66 11.35
N PHE A 108 -0.37 7.48 12.25
CA PHE A 108 -1.79 7.50 11.91
C PHE A 108 -2.39 8.89 12.09
N ASP A 109 -3.22 9.27 11.13
CA ASP A 109 -4.08 10.43 11.25
C ASP A 109 -5.20 10.20 12.28
N ARG A 110 -5.90 11.29 12.59
CA ARG A 110 -7.10 11.30 13.42
C ARG A 110 -8.16 10.37 12.85
N SER A 111 -8.88 9.75 13.74
CA SER A 111 -10.04 8.93 13.39
C SER A 111 -11.15 9.15 14.40
N GLN A 112 -12.35 8.67 14.10
CA GLN A 112 -13.48 8.77 15.03
C GLN A 112 -13.15 8.15 16.41
N ARG A 113 -12.41 7.03 16.42
CA ARG A 113 -11.97 6.35 17.65
C ARG A 113 -10.82 7.07 18.35
N PHE A 114 -9.94 7.71 17.59
CA PHE A 114 -8.74 8.40 18.07
C PHE A 114 -8.70 9.81 17.45
N PRO A 115 -9.24 10.85 18.16
CA PRO A 115 -9.33 12.19 17.59
C PRO A 115 -8.00 12.96 17.57
N PHE A 116 -6.88 12.27 17.60
CA PHE A 116 -5.52 12.80 17.57
C PHE A 116 -4.61 11.95 16.67
N CYS A 117 -3.58 12.60 16.11
CA CYS A 117 -2.53 11.90 15.39
C CYS A 117 -1.67 11.09 16.38
N ARG A 118 -1.19 9.95 15.96
CA ARG A 118 -0.39 9.06 16.81
C ARG A 118 0.59 8.25 15.98
N GLU A 119 1.69 7.86 16.58
CA GLU A 119 2.60 6.88 16.01
C GLU A 119 2.08 5.45 16.21
N THR A 120 2.52 4.55 15.36
CA THR A 120 2.33 3.11 15.58
C THR A 120 3.23 2.65 16.72
N ALA A 121 2.80 1.62 17.46
CA ALA A 121 3.62 1.04 18.53
C ALA A 121 5.01 0.59 18.05
N LEU A 122 5.15 0.23 16.78
CA LEU A 122 6.42 -0.19 16.19
C LEU A 122 7.45 0.95 16.10
N VAL A 123 7.01 2.20 15.92
CA VAL A 123 7.92 3.35 15.91
C VAL A 123 8.54 3.53 17.29
N SER A 124 7.72 3.51 18.35
CA SER A 124 8.21 3.69 19.73
C SER A 124 8.95 2.47 20.28
N GLN A 125 8.53 1.25 19.90
CA GLN A 125 9.17 0.02 20.38
C GLN A 125 10.47 -0.32 19.66
N HIS A 126 10.63 0.13 18.40
CA HIS A 126 11.79 -0.17 17.55
C HIS A 126 12.33 1.09 16.86
N PRO A 127 12.74 2.12 17.60
CA PRO A 127 13.18 3.40 17.02
C PRO A 127 14.38 3.24 16.09
N GLU A 128 15.31 2.35 16.42
CA GLU A 128 16.48 2.06 15.56
C GLU A 128 16.05 1.42 14.24
N GLY A 129 15.21 0.37 14.31
CA GLY A 129 14.65 -0.28 13.12
C GLY A 129 13.84 0.70 12.27
N TRP A 130 13.03 1.56 12.90
CA TRP A 130 12.33 2.63 12.20
C TRP A 130 13.30 3.59 11.50
N GLY A 131 14.43 3.91 12.14
CA GLY A 131 15.50 4.72 11.57
C GLY A 131 16.09 4.12 10.29
N THR A 132 16.26 2.79 10.23
CA THR A 132 16.81 2.11 9.05
C THR A 132 15.89 2.13 7.83
N LEU A 133 14.58 2.34 8.00
CA LEU A 133 13.64 2.48 6.90
C LEU A 133 13.66 3.87 6.25
N GLN A 134 14.12 4.90 6.96
CA GLN A 134 14.03 6.29 6.50
C GLN A 134 14.74 6.55 5.17
N PRO A 135 15.96 6.03 4.89
CA PRO A 135 16.61 6.20 3.59
C PRO A 135 15.80 5.62 2.45
N LEU A 136 15.29 4.39 2.62
CA LEU A 136 14.45 3.72 1.62
C LEU A 136 13.21 4.56 1.28
N ILE A 137 12.48 5.03 2.31
CA ILE A 137 11.25 5.79 2.13
C ILE A 137 11.54 7.14 1.44
N ARG A 138 12.68 7.78 1.76
CA ARG A 138 13.10 9.02 1.08
C ARG A 138 13.44 8.78 -0.38
N GLU A 139 14.15 7.72 -0.74
CA GLU A 139 14.43 7.40 -2.14
C GLU A 139 13.15 7.16 -2.93
N VAL A 140 12.20 6.40 -2.37
CA VAL A 140 10.87 6.22 -2.98
C VAL A 140 10.14 7.56 -3.16
N SER A 141 10.23 8.46 -2.19
CA SER A 141 9.67 9.81 -2.28
C SER A 141 10.31 10.63 -3.40
N GLU A 142 11.64 10.56 -3.56
CA GLU A 142 12.35 11.26 -4.64
C GLU A 142 11.97 10.72 -6.01
N ILE A 143 11.80 9.41 -6.17
CA ILE A 143 11.32 8.78 -7.39
C ILE A 143 9.92 9.31 -7.73
N PHE A 144 9.04 9.38 -6.74
CA PHE A 144 7.69 9.94 -6.90
C PHE A 144 7.75 11.41 -7.29
N ARG A 145 8.58 12.21 -6.61
CA ARG A 145 8.77 13.63 -6.90
C ARG A 145 9.28 13.87 -8.32
N ALA A 146 10.25 13.08 -8.76
CA ALA A 146 10.79 13.18 -10.11
C ALA A 146 9.77 12.78 -11.18
N ALA A 147 8.95 11.76 -10.90
CA ALA A 147 7.96 11.27 -11.86
C ALA A 147 6.71 12.16 -11.95
N LEU A 148 6.22 12.69 -10.83
CA LEU A 148 4.95 13.40 -10.69
C LEU A 148 5.07 14.59 -9.70
N PRO A 149 5.88 15.62 -10.02
CA PRO A 149 6.23 16.68 -9.07
C PRO A 149 5.03 17.44 -8.52
N GLN A 150 4.02 17.71 -9.34
CA GLN A 150 2.82 18.42 -8.89
C GLN A 150 1.97 17.58 -7.91
N ARG A 151 1.84 16.27 -8.17
CA ARG A 151 1.12 15.37 -7.27
C ARG A 151 1.88 15.16 -5.97
N TRP A 152 3.20 15.03 -6.05
CA TRP A 152 4.05 14.95 -4.89
C TRP A 152 3.87 16.18 -3.99
N ALA A 153 3.93 17.39 -4.55
CA ALA A 153 3.77 18.64 -3.81
C ALA A 153 2.37 18.76 -3.17
N ALA A 154 1.32 18.39 -3.89
CA ALA A 154 -0.05 18.39 -3.35
C ALA A 154 -0.22 17.39 -2.20
N GLN A 155 0.36 16.20 -2.31
CA GLN A 155 0.33 15.19 -1.26
C GLN A 155 1.14 15.61 -0.03
N ASP A 156 2.33 16.20 -0.21
CA ASP A 156 3.15 16.73 0.87
C ASP A 156 2.43 17.84 1.63
N GLN A 157 1.81 18.76 0.91
CA GLN A 157 0.98 19.82 1.50
C GLN A 157 -0.18 19.24 2.33
N ALA A 158 -0.91 18.26 1.79
CA ALA A 158 -2.02 17.62 2.49
C ALA A 158 -1.55 16.88 3.74
N ALA A 159 -0.45 16.13 3.66
CA ALA A 159 0.11 15.41 4.81
C ALA A 159 0.53 16.38 5.93
N ARG A 160 1.23 17.47 5.60
CA ARG A 160 1.66 18.48 6.58
C ARG A 160 0.49 19.28 7.16
N ALA A 161 -0.56 19.53 6.38
CA ALA A 161 -1.78 20.19 6.86
C ALA A 161 -2.51 19.35 7.90
N THR A 162 -2.40 18.03 7.87
CA THR A 162 -2.94 17.14 8.89
C THR A 162 -2.21 17.33 10.23
N HIS A 163 -0.89 17.10 10.25
CA HIS A 163 -0.01 17.41 11.37
C HIS A 163 1.46 17.25 10.98
N PRO A 164 2.27 18.32 10.99
CA PRO A 164 3.63 18.28 10.45
C PRO A 164 4.59 17.33 11.19
N ALA A 165 4.36 17.07 12.48
CA ALA A 165 5.19 16.15 13.27
C ALA A 165 4.84 14.66 13.03
N TYR A 166 3.74 14.36 12.34
CA TYR A 166 3.29 13.00 12.04
C TYR A 166 3.39 12.68 10.54
N VAL A 167 4.42 13.22 9.91
CA VAL A 167 4.80 12.94 8.52
C VAL A 167 6.23 12.37 8.56
N ILE A 168 6.49 11.37 7.73
CA ILE A 168 7.84 10.80 7.61
C ILE A 168 8.76 11.87 7.03
N ALA A 169 9.82 12.19 7.75
CA ALA A 169 10.68 13.34 7.46
C ALA A 169 11.21 13.35 6.01
N GLY A 170 10.96 14.45 5.30
CA GLY A 170 11.39 14.64 3.92
C GLY A 170 10.53 13.92 2.88
N THR A 171 9.34 13.42 3.25
CA THR A 171 8.47 12.68 2.35
C THR A 171 7.01 13.14 2.46
N PRO A 172 6.14 12.85 1.50
CA PRO A 172 4.70 13.09 1.57
C PRO A 172 3.94 11.93 2.24
N TYR A 173 4.63 11.01 2.91
CA TYR A 173 4.04 9.80 3.48
C TYR A 173 3.91 9.90 4.99
N THR A 174 2.88 9.24 5.50
CA THR A 174 2.65 9.09 6.94
C THR A 174 2.92 7.67 7.43
N THR A 175 2.72 6.68 6.56
CA THR A 175 2.87 5.27 6.91
C THR A 175 3.59 4.49 5.82
N LEU A 176 4.24 3.39 6.24
CA LEU A 176 4.68 2.30 5.38
C LEU A 176 3.90 1.04 5.76
N THR A 177 3.31 0.37 4.77
CA THR A 177 2.67 -0.94 4.95
C THR A 177 3.61 -2.03 4.42
N VAL A 178 3.93 -2.99 5.27
CA VAL A 178 4.72 -4.17 4.90
C VAL A 178 3.79 -5.36 4.78
N ASN A 179 3.72 -5.94 3.59
CA ASN A 179 2.92 -7.12 3.30
C ASN A 179 3.81 -8.32 2.99
N ASN A 180 3.48 -9.47 3.56
CA ASN A 180 4.11 -10.73 3.23
C ASN A 180 3.03 -11.77 2.92
N THR A 181 3.13 -12.42 1.76
CA THR A 181 2.16 -13.43 1.28
C THR A 181 0.73 -12.92 1.10
N VAL A 182 0.54 -11.62 0.98
CA VAL A 182 -0.77 -11.01 0.67
C VAL A 182 -0.96 -10.96 -0.83
N ALA A 183 -1.83 -11.81 -1.35
CA ALA A 183 -2.34 -11.65 -2.72
C ALA A 183 -3.53 -10.68 -2.67
N ALA A 184 -3.27 -9.41 -2.94
CA ALA A 184 -4.34 -8.42 -2.98
C ALA A 184 -5.25 -8.68 -4.18
N GLY A 185 -6.56 -8.81 -3.92
CA GLY A 185 -7.57 -8.75 -4.98
C GLY A 185 -7.79 -7.31 -5.46
N TYR A 186 -8.59 -7.15 -6.50
CA TYR A 186 -8.97 -5.82 -6.98
C TYR A 186 -9.67 -5.02 -5.88
N HIS A 187 -9.12 -3.88 -5.55
CA HIS A 187 -9.70 -2.96 -4.57
C HIS A 187 -9.30 -1.52 -4.87
N LYS A 188 -10.02 -0.61 -4.25
CA LYS A 188 -9.66 0.79 -4.17
C LYS A 188 -9.54 1.12 -2.69
N ASP A 189 -8.42 1.66 -2.28
CA ASP A 189 -8.23 2.10 -0.91
C ASP A 189 -9.15 3.28 -0.61
N SER A 190 -9.97 3.11 0.43
CA SER A 190 -10.86 4.16 0.90
C SER A 190 -10.12 4.99 1.95
N GLY A 191 -10.02 6.27 1.71
CA GLY A 191 -9.33 7.20 2.62
C GLY A 191 -7.98 7.67 2.12
N ASP A 192 -7.50 7.15 1.00
CA ASP A 192 -6.34 7.70 0.33
C ASP A 192 -6.63 9.12 -0.17
N TYR A 193 -5.61 9.96 -0.11
CA TYR A 193 -5.70 11.31 -0.67
C TYR A 193 -5.96 11.24 -2.17
N HIS A 194 -7.13 11.74 -2.60
CA HIS A 194 -7.62 11.57 -3.97
C HIS A 194 -6.68 12.12 -5.06
N ALA A 195 -5.98 13.20 -4.77
CA ALA A 195 -4.98 13.78 -5.68
C ALA A 195 -3.58 13.18 -5.51
N GLY A 196 -3.39 12.24 -4.57
CA GLY A 196 -2.13 11.58 -4.28
C GLY A 196 -1.79 10.46 -5.25
N PHE A 197 -0.72 9.76 -4.92
CA PHE A 197 -0.25 8.58 -5.66
C PHE A 197 0.38 7.60 -4.67
N GLY A 198 -0.11 6.37 -4.64
CA GLY A 198 0.49 5.31 -3.83
C GLY A 198 1.81 4.84 -4.44
N CYS A 199 2.82 4.56 -3.61
CA CYS A 199 4.08 3.95 -4.03
C CYS A 199 4.19 2.53 -3.45
N LEU A 200 4.58 1.58 -4.30
CA LEU A 200 4.74 0.15 -3.98
C LEU A 200 6.18 -0.29 -4.23
#